data_48e66e25ee5c2a48b4f2784d256c4010
#
_entry.id   48e66e25ee5c2a48b4f2784d256c4010
#
_cell.length_a   1.000
_cell.length_b   1.000
_cell.length_c   1.000
_cell.angle_alpha   90.00
_cell.angle_beta   90.00
_cell.angle_gamma   90.00
#
_symmetry.space_group_name_H-M   'P 1'
#
loop_
_entity.id
_entity.type
_entity.pdbx_description
1 polymer ?
#
loop_
_entity_poly.entity_id
_entity_poly.type
_entity_poly.pdbx_seq_one_letter_code
_entity_poly.pdbx_strand_id
1 'polypeptide(L)'
;NYVLAGNPAIVAIGVVSLLIMFVWPVLGKKLGPLKFIPAPMIVLLVSVPMGMGFDLLHAHSYTLQGHIYQLSEQYLVHMPDRVFGMFDEITYPDLSTLAQPIAWKWVLMFFLIGSLESLLSSKAIDLLDPWKRKTNMDRDMIAVGLGNLVSASVGGLPMISEIVRSRANIDNGARTRFADMWHGVFLLLCVALIPTVLHRIPLAALAAMLVYTGYRLAHPMEFIHVYRIGKEQLAIFVTTLVVVLVTDLLVGVAAGILLKMIIHVANGVPLKSLFKPYLEVQEVDDATSMIIARESAVFSNWIPFRRQIEQIGLVQRRNLIIDVSDTRLVDHSVMEKLEEMELDFEMEGLK
;
A
#
# COMPACT_ATOMS: atom_id res chain seq x y z
N ASN A 1 1.64 -29.24 9.43
CA ASN A 1 1.95 -30.24 8.38
C ASN A 1 1.35 -29.94 6.99
N TYR A 2 0.80 -28.76 6.78
CA TYR A 2 0.21 -28.37 5.46
C TYR A 2 1.24 -28.27 4.34
N VAL A 3 2.49 -27.97 4.64
CA VAL A 3 3.57 -27.84 3.63
C VAL A 3 3.96 -29.21 3.07
N LEU A 4 3.87 -30.27 3.86
CA LEU A 4 4.18 -31.66 3.43
C LEU A 4 3.00 -32.34 2.72
N ALA A 5 1.79 -31.79 2.84
CA ALA A 5 0.59 -32.28 2.16
C ALA A 5 0.31 -31.60 0.81
N GLY A 6 1.19 -30.66 0.39
CA GLY A 6 1.03 -29.92 -0.85
C GLY A 6 1.20 -30.85 -2.07
N ASN A 7 0.36 -30.64 -3.10
CA ASN A 7 0.47 -31.36 -4.37
C ASN A 7 1.82 -31.04 -5.05
N PRO A 8 2.70 -32.04 -5.29
CA PRO A 8 4.05 -31.80 -5.80
C PRO A 8 4.11 -31.07 -7.14
N ALA A 9 3.17 -31.28 -8.05
CA ALA A 9 3.09 -30.59 -9.32
C ALA A 9 2.82 -29.06 -9.09
N ILE A 10 1.91 -28.73 -8.20
CA ILE A 10 1.56 -27.37 -7.85
C ILE A 10 2.72 -26.68 -7.10
N VAL A 11 3.36 -27.41 -6.18
CA VAL A 11 4.57 -26.93 -5.49
C VAL A 11 5.70 -26.64 -6.49
N ALA A 12 5.90 -27.52 -7.48
CA ALA A 12 6.92 -27.30 -8.53
C ALA A 12 6.66 -25.99 -9.31
N ILE A 13 5.41 -25.75 -9.73
CA ILE A 13 5.03 -24.49 -10.41
C ILE A 13 5.32 -23.29 -9.49
N GLY A 14 4.93 -23.37 -8.23
CA GLY A 14 5.14 -22.29 -7.25
C GLY A 14 6.63 -22.00 -7.01
N VAL A 15 7.44 -23.04 -6.81
CA VAL A 15 8.88 -22.90 -6.58
C VAL A 15 9.59 -22.32 -7.81
N VAL A 16 9.31 -22.83 -9.02
CA VAL A 16 9.88 -22.30 -10.25
C VAL A 16 9.49 -20.83 -10.45
N SER A 17 8.23 -20.49 -10.22
CA SER A 17 7.73 -19.11 -10.29
C SER A 17 8.44 -18.20 -9.29
N LEU A 18 8.63 -18.67 -8.06
CA LEU A 18 9.33 -17.93 -7.01
C LEU A 18 10.81 -17.73 -7.36
N LEU A 19 11.48 -18.76 -7.85
CA LEU A 19 12.87 -18.67 -8.32
C LEU A 19 13.02 -17.63 -9.44
N ILE A 20 12.10 -17.62 -10.40
CA ILE A 20 12.09 -16.59 -11.46
C ILE A 20 11.95 -15.21 -10.87
N MET A 21 11.04 -15.00 -9.90
CA MET A 21 10.83 -13.70 -9.25
C MET A 21 12.09 -13.17 -8.55
N PHE A 22 12.90 -14.04 -7.93
CA PHE A 22 14.16 -13.64 -7.27
C PHE A 22 15.32 -13.47 -8.23
N VAL A 23 15.44 -14.35 -9.22
CA VAL A 23 16.61 -14.42 -10.12
C VAL A 23 16.50 -13.40 -11.25
N TRP A 24 15.29 -13.22 -11.83
CA TRP A 24 15.12 -12.37 -13.01
C TRP A 24 15.50 -10.90 -12.79
N PRO A 25 15.21 -10.23 -11.68
CA PRO A 25 15.63 -8.85 -11.46
C PRO A 25 17.15 -8.64 -11.47
N VAL A 26 17.90 -9.70 -11.17
CA VAL A 26 19.39 -9.69 -11.20
C VAL A 26 19.90 -10.06 -12.57
N LEU A 27 19.37 -11.14 -13.17
CA LEU A 27 19.80 -11.69 -14.44
C LEU A 27 19.39 -10.78 -15.61
N GLY A 28 18.18 -10.27 -15.61
CA GLY A 28 17.62 -9.42 -16.67
C GLY A 28 18.45 -8.16 -16.91
N LYS A 29 19.05 -7.59 -15.85
CA LYS A 29 19.97 -6.44 -15.99
C LYS A 29 21.17 -6.72 -16.88
N LYS A 30 21.61 -7.98 -16.96
CA LYS A 30 22.77 -8.43 -17.75
C LYS A 30 22.41 -8.85 -19.18
N LEU A 31 21.12 -9.03 -19.50
CA LEU A 31 20.63 -9.60 -20.75
C LEU A 31 20.21 -8.57 -21.81
N GLY A 32 20.75 -7.34 -21.74
CA GLY A 32 20.51 -6.31 -22.77
C GLY A 32 19.03 -5.93 -22.92
N PRO A 33 18.40 -6.18 -24.10
CA PRO A 33 17.00 -5.78 -24.33
C PRO A 33 15.98 -6.50 -23.44
N LEU A 34 16.32 -7.68 -22.92
CA LEU A 34 15.44 -8.45 -22.03
C LEU A 34 15.25 -7.80 -20.65
N LYS A 35 16.06 -6.80 -20.30
CA LYS A 35 15.90 -6.03 -19.05
C LYS A 35 14.55 -5.33 -18.92
N PHE A 36 13.87 -5.06 -20.05
CA PHE A 36 12.56 -4.41 -20.07
C PHE A 36 11.40 -5.37 -19.79
N ILE A 37 11.64 -6.69 -19.80
CA ILE A 37 10.60 -7.67 -19.50
C ILE A 37 10.47 -7.85 -17.99
N PRO A 38 9.31 -7.50 -17.38
CA PRO A 38 9.09 -7.67 -15.96
C PRO A 38 9.11 -9.14 -15.54
N ALA A 39 9.65 -9.44 -14.35
CA ALA A 39 9.68 -10.81 -13.82
C ALA A 39 8.31 -11.52 -13.84
N PRO A 40 7.18 -10.87 -13.50
CA PRO A 40 5.86 -11.49 -13.61
C PRO A 40 5.51 -12.01 -15.00
N MET A 41 5.93 -11.33 -16.08
CA MET A 41 5.71 -11.82 -17.45
C MET A 41 6.45 -13.13 -17.71
N ILE A 42 7.70 -13.24 -17.24
CA ILE A 42 8.48 -14.47 -17.39
C ILE A 42 7.84 -15.59 -16.56
N VAL A 43 7.35 -15.27 -15.35
CA VAL A 43 6.60 -16.25 -14.54
C VAL A 43 5.41 -16.79 -15.31
N LEU A 44 4.60 -15.96 -15.96
CA LEU A 44 3.45 -16.41 -16.74
C LEU A 44 3.87 -17.23 -17.96
N LEU A 45 4.91 -16.79 -18.69
CA LEU A 45 5.44 -17.50 -19.85
C LEU A 45 5.97 -18.91 -19.53
N VAL A 46 6.40 -19.15 -18.29
CA VAL A 46 6.90 -20.46 -17.83
C VAL A 46 5.80 -21.25 -17.14
N SER A 47 5.03 -20.63 -16.25
CA SER A 47 4.04 -21.34 -15.42
C SER A 47 2.83 -21.83 -16.21
N VAL A 48 2.39 -21.09 -17.25
CA VAL A 48 1.26 -21.51 -18.09
C VAL A 48 1.62 -22.80 -18.87
N PRO A 49 2.74 -22.90 -19.61
CA PRO A 49 3.16 -24.16 -20.20
C PRO A 49 3.37 -25.29 -19.19
N MET A 50 3.90 -25.01 -17.99
CA MET A 50 4.00 -26.01 -16.93
C MET A 50 2.61 -26.53 -16.50
N GLY A 51 1.64 -25.63 -16.31
CA GLY A 51 0.27 -25.98 -15.98
C GLY A 51 -0.40 -26.83 -17.07
N MET A 52 -0.10 -26.53 -18.35
CA MET A 52 -0.55 -27.38 -19.48
C MET A 52 0.17 -28.74 -19.49
N GLY A 53 1.46 -28.79 -19.18
CA GLY A 53 2.23 -30.02 -19.09
C GLY A 53 1.77 -30.94 -17.96
N PHE A 54 1.24 -30.39 -16.86
CA PHE A 54 0.61 -31.13 -15.78
C PHE A 54 -0.90 -31.37 -16.01
N ASP A 55 -1.45 -30.94 -17.14
CA ASP A 55 -2.87 -31.07 -17.52
C ASP A 55 -3.84 -30.59 -16.44
N LEU A 56 -3.63 -29.37 -15.94
CA LEU A 56 -4.48 -28.79 -14.91
C LEU A 56 -5.91 -28.50 -15.35
N LEU A 57 -6.19 -28.54 -16.66
CA LEU A 57 -7.54 -28.32 -17.23
C LEU A 57 -8.47 -29.53 -17.04
N HIS A 58 -7.91 -30.73 -16.90
CA HIS A 58 -8.72 -31.94 -16.76
C HIS A 58 -8.52 -32.57 -15.39
N ALA A 59 -9.63 -32.91 -14.74
CA ALA A 59 -9.57 -33.57 -13.45
C ALA A 59 -8.98 -34.98 -13.60
N HIS A 60 -7.83 -35.21 -12.99
CA HIS A 60 -7.17 -36.52 -12.97
C HIS A 60 -6.35 -36.70 -11.70
N SER A 61 -5.96 -37.95 -11.43
CA SER A 61 -5.11 -38.29 -10.30
C SER A 61 -3.82 -38.95 -10.78
N TYR A 62 -2.73 -38.68 -10.06
CA TYR A 62 -1.45 -39.36 -10.26
C TYR A 62 -0.91 -39.83 -8.92
N THR A 63 -0.10 -40.90 -8.95
CA THR A 63 0.51 -41.45 -7.77
C THR A 63 1.99 -41.11 -7.73
N LEU A 64 2.45 -40.54 -6.63
CA LEU A 64 3.85 -40.28 -6.37
C LEU A 64 4.22 -40.74 -4.97
N GLN A 65 5.27 -41.55 -4.86
CA GLN A 65 5.75 -42.11 -3.58
C GLN A 65 4.64 -42.78 -2.71
N GLY A 66 3.67 -43.44 -3.36
CA GLY A 66 2.57 -44.12 -2.66
C GLY A 66 1.40 -43.21 -2.23
N HIS A 67 1.47 -41.91 -2.51
CA HIS A 67 0.38 -40.98 -2.26
C HIS A 67 -0.33 -40.63 -3.58
N ILE A 68 -1.65 -40.55 -3.53
CA ILE A 68 -2.49 -40.15 -4.66
C ILE A 68 -2.76 -38.65 -4.57
N TYR A 69 -2.41 -37.94 -5.62
CA TYR A 69 -2.67 -36.50 -5.75
C TYR A 69 -3.68 -36.24 -6.85
N GLN A 70 -4.57 -35.26 -6.62
CA GLN A 70 -5.56 -34.83 -7.60
C GLN A 70 -5.14 -33.50 -8.22
N LEU A 71 -5.26 -33.40 -9.54
CA LEU A 71 -5.11 -32.18 -10.30
C LEU A 71 -6.44 -31.86 -11.00
N SER A 72 -6.78 -30.58 -11.06
CA SER A 72 -8.01 -30.10 -11.68
C SER A 72 -7.97 -28.58 -11.86
N GLU A 73 -8.94 -28.02 -12.52
CA GLU A 73 -9.14 -26.58 -12.75
C GLU A 73 -9.15 -25.73 -11.46
N GLN A 74 -9.39 -26.33 -10.29
CA GLN A 74 -9.32 -25.62 -9.00
C GLN A 74 -7.96 -24.93 -8.73
N TYR A 75 -6.90 -25.34 -9.41
CA TYR A 75 -5.55 -24.74 -9.32
C TYR A 75 -5.29 -23.67 -10.37
N LEU A 76 -6.27 -23.34 -11.21
CA LEU A 76 -6.23 -22.31 -12.23
C LEU A 76 -7.04 -21.08 -11.80
N VAL A 77 -6.77 -19.95 -12.42
CA VAL A 77 -7.55 -18.73 -12.21
C VAL A 77 -8.97 -18.97 -12.72
N HIS A 78 -9.96 -18.74 -11.86
CA HIS A 78 -11.35 -18.85 -12.26
C HIS A 78 -11.73 -17.69 -13.17
N MET A 79 -12.15 -18.00 -14.38
CA MET A 79 -12.55 -17.03 -15.41
C MET A 79 -13.78 -17.57 -16.15
N PRO A 80 -14.62 -16.68 -16.70
CA PRO A 80 -15.73 -17.11 -17.57
C PRO A 80 -15.23 -17.88 -18.80
N ASP A 81 -15.98 -18.89 -19.21
CA ASP A 81 -15.58 -19.79 -20.31
C ASP A 81 -15.69 -19.15 -21.70
N ARG A 82 -16.37 -18.02 -21.83
CA ARG A 82 -16.64 -17.37 -23.09
C ARG A 82 -16.21 -15.90 -23.12
N VAL A 83 -15.93 -15.42 -24.33
CA VAL A 83 -15.69 -14.01 -24.61
C VAL A 83 -16.90 -13.20 -24.14
N PHE A 84 -16.66 -12.09 -23.45
CA PHE A 84 -17.68 -11.26 -22.76
C PHE A 84 -18.47 -11.96 -21.64
N GLY A 85 -18.12 -13.19 -21.25
CA GLY A 85 -18.80 -13.91 -20.16
C GLY A 85 -18.75 -13.19 -18.82
N MET A 86 -17.81 -12.28 -18.61
CA MET A 86 -17.74 -11.47 -17.39
C MET A 86 -19.02 -10.65 -17.11
N PHE A 87 -19.81 -10.33 -18.13
CA PHE A 87 -21.07 -9.59 -17.94
C PHE A 87 -22.19 -10.46 -17.37
N ASP A 88 -22.09 -11.79 -17.49
CA ASP A 88 -23.04 -12.73 -16.90
C ASP A 88 -22.79 -12.93 -15.40
N GLU A 89 -21.56 -12.64 -14.95
CA GLU A 89 -21.14 -12.75 -13.55
C GLU A 89 -21.43 -11.47 -12.74
N ILE A 90 -22.06 -10.47 -13.36
CA ILE A 90 -22.41 -9.24 -12.65
C ILE A 90 -23.43 -9.57 -11.57
N THR A 91 -23.08 -9.24 -10.34
CA THR A 91 -23.96 -9.38 -9.18
C THR A 91 -24.28 -7.99 -8.61
N TYR A 92 -25.53 -7.81 -8.19
CA TYR A 92 -25.94 -6.56 -7.58
C TYR A 92 -25.86 -6.64 -6.06
N PRO A 93 -25.57 -5.53 -5.38
CA PRO A 93 -25.48 -5.50 -3.93
C PRO A 93 -26.83 -5.79 -3.28
N ASP A 94 -26.86 -6.71 -2.33
CA ASP A 94 -28.02 -6.96 -1.48
C ASP A 94 -28.05 -5.95 -0.32
N LEU A 95 -28.83 -4.89 -0.49
CA LEU A 95 -28.95 -3.83 0.51
C LEU A 95 -29.68 -4.29 1.78
N SER A 96 -30.37 -5.43 1.78
CA SER A 96 -31.01 -5.97 2.98
C SER A 96 -30.01 -6.33 4.06
N THR A 97 -28.75 -6.63 3.69
CA THR A 97 -27.66 -6.91 4.61
C THR A 97 -27.33 -5.71 5.51
N LEU A 98 -27.65 -4.47 5.12
CA LEU A 98 -27.46 -3.27 5.93
C LEU A 98 -28.31 -3.27 7.22
N ALA A 99 -29.35 -4.09 7.29
CA ALA A 99 -30.12 -4.30 8.52
C ALA A 99 -29.33 -5.10 9.58
N GLN A 100 -28.23 -5.77 9.19
CA GLN A 100 -27.42 -6.56 10.09
C GLN A 100 -26.28 -5.72 10.72
N PRO A 101 -26.09 -5.76 12.05
CA PRO A 101 -25.01 -4.99 12.70
C PRO A 101 -23.61 -5.32 12.19
N ILE A 102 -23.38 -6.57 11.76
CA ILE A 102 -22.10 -7.02 11.22
C ILE A 102 -21.74 -6.27 9.92
N ALA A 103 -22.71 -5.89 9.08
CA ALA A 103 -22.47 -5.16 7.86
C ALA A 103 -21.83 -3.79 8.15
N TRP A 104 -22.28 -3.09 9.19
CA TRP A 104 -21.73 -1.79 9.58
C TRP A 104 -20.30 -1.87 10.07
N LYS A 105 -19.92 -2.99 10.73
CA LYS A 105 -18.51 -3.26 11.06
C LYS A 105 -17.66 -3.28 9.79
N TRP A 106 -18.10 -4.00 8.76
CA TRP A 106 -17.37 -4.11 7.50
C TRP A 106 -17.37 -2.79 6.73
N VAL A 107 -18.48 -2.06 6.69
CA VAL A 107 -18.55 -0.71 6.08
C VAL A 107 -17.54 0.22 6.72
N LEU A 108 -17.50 0.28 8.06
CA LEU A 108 -16.54 1.13 8.79
C LEU A 108 -15.10 0.69 8.52
N MET A 109 -14.85 -0.63 8.50
CA MET A 109 -13.53 -1.17 8.27
C MET A 109 -13.02 -0.84 6.86
N PHE A 110 -13.82 -1.07 5.82
CA PHE A 110 -13.44 -0.72 4.44
C PHE A 110 -13.29 0.79 4.26
N PHE A 111 -14.15 1.60 4.87
CA PHE A 111 -14.03 3.05 4.86
C PHE A 111 -12.70 3.51 5.48
N LEU A 112 -12.39 3.07 6.68
CA LEU A 112 -11.17 3.51 7.39
C LEU A 112 -9.90 2.99 6.71
N ILE A 113 -9.84 1.67 6.43
CA ILE A 113 -8.66 1.04 5.84
C ILE A 113 -8.45 1.56 4.43
N GLY A 114 -9.47 1.53 3.58
CA GLY A 114 -9.36 1.97 2.19
C GLY A 114 -8.97 3.44 2.08
N SER A 115 -9.51 4.31 2.94
CA SER A 115 -9.15 5.73 2.97
C SER A 115 -7.71 5.94 3.45
N LEU A 116 -7.30 5.33 4.57
CA LEU A 116 -5.94 5.45 5.09
C LEU A 116 -4.91 4.92 4.09
N GLU A 117 -5.14 3.75 3.53
CA GLU A 117 -4.21 3.11 2.61
C GLU A 117 -4.08 3.91 1.31
N SER A 118 -5.19 4.42 0.76
CA SER A 118 -5.17 5.29 -0.42
C SER A 118 -4.43 6.59 -0.16
N LEU A 119 -4.66 7.26 0.98
CA LEU A 119 -3.97 8.49 1.34
C LEU A 119 -2.47 8.29 1.53
N LEU A 120 -2.08 7.22 2.24
CA LEU A 120 -0.67 6.88 2.46
C LEU A 120 0.03 6.53 1.15
N SER A 121 -0.64 5.78 0.28
CA SER A 121 -0.12 5.41 -1.05
C SER A 121 0.06 6.62 -1.94
N SER A 122 -0.92 7.52 -2.00
CA SER A 122 -0.84 8.76 -2.78
C SER A 122 0.30 9.65 -2.28
N LYS A 123 0.46 9.78 -0.95
CA LYS A 123 1.57 10.55 -0.37
C LYS A 123 2.93 9.92 -0.68
N ALA A 124 3.05 8.60 -0.58
CA ALA A 124 4.28 7.89 -0.91
C ALA A 124 4.65 8.06 -2.41
N ILE A 125 3.66 8.07 -3.29
CA ILE A 125 3.89 8.29 -4.73
C ILE A 125 4.29 9.73 -5.02
N ASP A 126 3.75 10.73 -4.34
CA ASP A 126 4.18 12.13 -4.47
C ASP A 126 5.69 12.29 -4.18
N LEU A 127 6.22 11.56 -3.20
CA LEU A 127 7.65 11.54 -2.88
C LEU A 127 8.50 10.86 -3.96
N LEU A 128 7.94 9.88 -4.65
CA LEU A 128 8.61 9.13 -5.70
C LEU A 128 8.51 9.78 -7.09
N ASP A 129 7.62 10.75 -7.26
CA ASP A 129 7.41 11.42 -8.55
C ASP A 129 8.64 12.25 -8.95
N PRO A 130 9.27 11.99 -10.11
CA PRO A 130 10.42 12.76 -10.58
C PRO A 130 10.13 14.25 -10.80
N TRP A 131 8.88 14.59 -11.06
CA TRP A 131 8.43 15.97 -11.26
C TRP A 131 7.96 16.68 -10.00
N LYS A 132 8.03 15.98 -8.82
CA LYS A 132 7.63 16.51 -7.51
C LYS A 132 6.21 17.10 -7.48
N ARG A 133 5.31 16.54 -8.30
CA ARG A 133 3.90 16.96 -8.31
C ARG A 133 3.22 16.50 -7.03
N LYS A 134 2.32 17.34 -6.52
CA LYS A 134 1.55 17.03 -5.30
C LYS A 134 0.14 16.61 -5.68
N THR A 135 -0.31 15.51 -5.09
CA THR A 135 -1.68 15.02 -5.23
C THR A 135 -2.63 15.87 -4.40
N ASN A 136 -3.74 16.29 -5.01
CA ASN A 136 -4.85 16.84 -4.24
C ASN A 136 -5.61 15.68 -3.58
N MET A 137 -5.34 15.45 -2.29
CA MET A 137 -5.85 14.30 -1.54
C MET A 137 -7.38 14.24 -1.51
N ASP A 138 -8.08 15.38 -1.43
CA ASP A 138 -9.53 15.42 -1.41
C ASP A 138 -10.13 14.94 -2.73
N ARG A 139 -9.57 15.40 -3.86
CA ARG A 139 -10.01 14.96 -5.19
C ARG A 139 -9.67 13.51 -5.46
N ASP A 140 -8.52 13.04 -5.00
CA ASP A 140 -8.10 11.64 -5.12
C ASP A 140 -9.05 10.73 -4.35
N MET A 141 -9.37 11.09 -3.10
CA MET A 141 -10.33 10.34 -2.28
C MET A 141 -11.73 10.30 -2.88
N ILE A 142 -12.21 11.40 -3.46
CA ILE A 142 -13.50 11.41 -4.17
C ILE A 142 -13.44 10.48 -5.39
N ALA A 143 -12.35 10.51 -6.15
CA ALA A 143 -12.18 9.64 -7.33
C ALA A 143 -12.16 8.15 -6.95
N VAL A 144 -11.39 7.78 -5.91
CA VAL A 144 -11.37 6.41 -5.37
C VAL A 144 -12.74 6.00 -4.85
N GLY A 145 -13.43 6.88 -4.11
CA GLY A 145 -14.78 6.62 -3.60
C GLY A 145 -15.81 6.40 -4.71
N LEU A 146 -15.79 7.22 -5.75
CA LEU A 146 -16.66 7.05 -6.92
C LEU A 146 -16.34 5.75 -7.68
N GLY A 147 -15.04 5.45 -7.87
CA GLY A 147 -14.61 4.19 -8.47
C GLY A 147 -15.10 2.98 -7.69
N ASN A 148 -14.99 3.01 -6.36
CA ASN A 148 -15.49 1.96 -5.47
C ASN A 148 -17.01 1.82 -5.52
N LEU A 149 -17.76 2.93 -5.62
CA LEU A 149 -19.22 2.90 -5.75
C LEU A 149 -19.62 2.20 -7.05
N VAL A 150 -18.98 2.54 -8.17
CA VAL A 150 -19.24 1.90 -9.47
C VAL A 150 -18.86 0.42 -9.42
N SER A 151 -17.67 0.08 -8.87
CA SER A 151 -17.23 -1.31 -8.73
C SER A 151 -18.22 -2.13 -7.89
N ALA A 152 -18.60 -1.63 -6.72
CA ALA A 152 -19.55 -2.31 -5.84
C ALA A 152 -20.93 -2.49 -6.46
N SER A 153 -21.40 -1.55 -7.31
CA SER A 153 -22.71 -1.64 -7.96
C SER A 153 -22.81 -2.79 -8.96
N VAL A 154 -21.68 -3.33 -9.42
CA VAL A 154 -21.60 -4.49 -10.33
C VAL A 154 -21.00 -5.74 -9.65
N GLY A 155 -20.88 -5.73 -8.32
CA GLY A 155 -20.35 -6.85 -7.55
C GLY A 155 -18.80 -6.94 -7.52
N GLY A 156 -18.12 -5.85 -7.91
CA GLY A 156 -16.67 -5.78 -7.88
C GLY A 156 -16.11 -5.56 -6.47
N LEU A 157 -14.85 -5.92 -6.30
CA LEU A 157 -14.13 -5.73 -5.04
C LEU A 157 -13.77 -4.25 -4.83
N PRO A 158 -13.63 -3.81 -3.57
CA PRO A 158 -13.14 -2.48 -3.27
C PRO A 158 -11.70 -2.32 -3.74
N MET A 159 -11.40 -1.14 -4.28
CA MET A 159 -10.07 -0.77 -4.77
C MET A 159 -9.49 0.38 -3.96
N ILE A 160 -8.17 0.44 -3.94
CA ILE A 160 -7.37 1.46 -3.27
C ILE A 160 -6.28 1.96 -4.23
N SER A 161 -5.70 3.11 -3.90
CA SER A 161 -4.47 3.55 -4.56
C SER A 161 -3.31 2.63 -4.16
N GLU A 162 -2.50 2.18 -5.14
CA GLU A 162 -1.46 1.19 -4.90
C GLU A 162 -0.07 1.71 -5.31
N ILE A 163 0.90 1.58 -4.38
CA ILE A 163 2.26 2.07 -4.56
C ILE A 163 3.00 1.27 -5.65
N VAL A 164 2.89 -0.06 -5.64
CA VAL A 164 3.71 -0.94 -6.50
C VAL A 164 3.42 -0.71 -7.99
N ARG A 165 2.15 -0.67 -8.36
CA ARG A 165 1.72 -0.41 -9.75
C ARG A 165 2.00 1.02 -10.17
N SER A 166 1.78 1.99 -9.30
CA SER A 166 2.09 3.40 -9.55
C SER A 166 3.59 3.60 -9.75
N ARG A 167 4.42 2.96 -8.91
CA ARG A 167 5.88 2.94 -9.07
C ARG A 167 6.30 2.36 -10.41
N ALA A 168 5.72 1.23 -10.81
CA ALA A 168 6.00 0.62 -12.10
C ALA A 168 5.66 1.56 -13.27
N ASN A 169 4.54 2.28 -13.18
CA ASN A 169 4.18 3.29 -14.18
C ASN A 169 5.21 4.43 -14.28
N ILE A 170 5.64 4.95 -13.14
CA ILE A 170 6.66 6.03 -13.07
C ILE A 170 7.99 5.55 -13.64
N ASP A 171 8.47 4.39 -13.22
CA ASP A 171 9.74 3.81 -13.68
C ASP A 171 9.74 3.52 -15.19
N ASN A 172 8.56 3.31 -15.80
CA ASN A 172 8.38 3.15 -17.24
C ASN A 172 8.05 4.46 -17.97
N GLY A 173 8.16 5.61 -17.31
CA GLY A 173 8.06 6.93 -17.92
C GLY A 173 6.65 7.48 -18.08
N ALA A 174 5.68 6.98 -17.32
CA ALA A 174 4.33 7.54 -17.29
C ALA A 174 4.35 8.97 -16.79
N ARG A 175 3.73 9.89 -17.56
CA ARG A 175 3.72 11.33 -17.28
C ARG A 175 2.35 11.88 -16.89
N THR A 176 1.30 11.15 -17.19
CA THR A 176 -0.08 11.63 -17.05
C THR A 176 -0.98 10.57 -16.46
N ARG A 177 -2.10 11.00 -15.88
CA ARG A 177 -3.18 10.12 -15.38
C ARG A 177 -3.80 9.19 -16.44
N PHE A 178 -3.58 9.47 -17.72
CA PHE A 178 -4.04 8.58 -18.79
C PHE A 178 -3.35 7.22 -18.78
N ALA A 179 -2.17 7.09 -18.20
CA ALA A 179 -1.52 5.78 -18.04
C ALA A 179 -2.37 4.83 -17.21
N ASP A 180 -2.96 5.33 -16.11
CA ASP A 180 -3.86 4.52 -15.27
C ASP A 180 -5.19 4.23 -15.96
N MET A 181 -5.77 5.20 -16.65
CA MET A 181 -6.98 4.99 -17.46
C MET A 181 -6.76 3.87 -18.49
N TRP A 182 -5.65 3.91 -19.25
CA TRP A 182 -5.34 2.88 -20.23
C TRP A 182 -5.08 1.52 -19.59
N HIS A 183 -4.46 1.49 -18.42
CA HIS A 183 -4.29 0.26 -17.65
C HIS A 183 -5.67 -0.39 -17.35
N GLY A 184 -6.63 0.40 -16.86
CA GLY A 184 -7.99 -0.09 -16.63
C GLY A 184 -8.68 -0.59 -17.91
N VAL A 185 -8.55 0.16 -19.02
CA VAL A 185 -9.11 -0.24 -20.32
C VAL A 185 -8.47 -1.56 -20.81
N PHE A 186 -7.15 -1.72 -20.73
CA PHE A 186 -6.49 -2.96 -21.13
C PHE A 186 -6.88 -4.14 -20.25
N LEU A 187 -7.02 -3.96 -18.93
CA LEU A 187 -7.52 -5.00 -18.04
C LEU A 187 -8.92 -5.46 -18.45
N LEU A 188 -9.84 -4.50 -18.69
CA LEU A 188 -11.20 -4.79 -19.13
C LEU A 188 -11.19 -5.57 -20.45
N LEU A 189 -10.40 -5.12 -21.42
CA LEU A 189 -10.28 -5.79 -22.71
C LEU A 189 -9.69 -7.19 -22.58
N CYS A 190 -8.67 -7.39 -21.78
CA CYS A 190 -8.08 -8.70 -21.55
C CYS A 190 -9.10 -9.67 -20.91
N VAL A 191 -9.81 -9.25 -19.87
CA VAL A 191 -10.82 -10.09 -19.22
C VAL A 191 -12.00 -10.38 -20.15
N ALA A 192 -12.40 -9.39 -20.97
CA ALA A 192 -13.52 -9.56 -21.88
C ALA A 192 -13.19 -10.44 -23.11
N LEU A 193 -11.98 -10.31 -23.68
CA LEU A 193 -11.67 -10.89 -24.98
C LEU A 193 -10.86 -12.19 -24.90
N ILE A 194 -10.03 -12.37 -23.85
CA ILE A 194 -9.15 -13.52 -23.72
C ILE A 194 -9.30 -14.26 -22.37
N PRO A 195 -10.53 -14.45 -21.85
CA PRO A 195 -10.72 -15.10 -20.54
C PRO A 195 -10.15 -16.53 -20.53
N THR A 196 -10.29 -17.28 -21.62
CA THR A 196 -9.76 -18.66 -21.77
C THR A 196 -8.23 -18.73 -21.68
N VAL A 197 -7.51 -17.68 -22.09
CA VAL A 197 -6.05 -17.60 -21.90
C VAL A 197 -5.71 -17.29 -20.45
N LEU A 198 -6.44 -16.37 -19.85
CA LEU A 198 -6.25 -16.00 -18.44
C LEU A 198 -6.61 -17.16 -17.49
N HIS A 199 -7.62 -17.97 -17.83
CA HIS A 199 -7.99 -19.16 -17.09
C HIS A 199 -6.83 -20.17 -16.96
N ARG A 200 -5.92 -20.24 -17.93
CA ARG A 200 -4.76 -21.15 -17.90
C ARG A 200 -3.66 -20.74 -16.92
N ILE A 201 -3.79 -19.60 -16.26
CA ILE A 201 -2.78 -19.12 -15.29
C ILE A 201 -2.89 -19.96 -14.01
N PRO A 202 -1.82 -20.66 -13.58
CA PRO A 202 -1.85 -21.39 -12.34
C PRO A 202 -1.89 -20.45 -11.10
N LEU A 203 -2.77 -20.72 -10.14
CA LEU A 203 -2.84 -19.96 -8.88
C LEU A 203 -1.51 -19.98 -8.11
N ALA A 204 -0.74 -21.08 -8.23
CA ALA A 204 0.58 -21.19 -7.62
C ALA A 204 1.57 -20.11 -8.14
N ALA A 205 1.44 -19.71 -9.41
CA ALA A 205 2.25 -18.63 -9.97
C ALA A 205 1.88 -17.26 -9.36
N LEU A 206 0.59 -16.98 -9.20
CA LEU A 206 0.11 -15.76 -8.53
C LEU A 206 0.52 -15.75 -7.06
N ALA A 207 0.38 -16.89 -6.36
CA ALA A 207 0.84 -17.03 -4.99
C ALA A 207 2.34 -16.75 -4.84
N ALA A 208 3.18 -17.25 -5.76
CA ALA A 208 4.61 -16.97 -5.78
C ALA A 208 4.93 -15.47 -5.97
N MET A 209 4.19 -14.79 -6.84
CA MET A 209 4.31 -13.33 -7.00
C MET A 209 3.94 -12.57 -5.73
N LEU A 210 2.86 -13.00 -5.04
CA LEU A 210 2.44 -12.40 -3.76
C LEU A 210 3.48 -12.64 -2.65
N VAL A 211 4.03 -13.85 -2.56
CA VAL A 211 5.11 -14.17 -1.59
C VAL A 211 6.33 -13.30 -1.83
N TYR A 212 6.75 -13.14 -3.09
CA TYR A 212 7.87 -12.26 -3.44
C TYR A 212 7.59 -10.79 -3.10
N THR A 213 6.38 -10.32 -3.37
CA THR A 213 5.97 -8.95 -3.00
C THR A 213 6.00 -8.76 -1.49
N GLY A 214 5.44 -9.72 -0.73
CA GLY A 214 5.51 -9.72 0.73
C GLY A 214 6.95 -9.69 1.26
N TYR A 215 7.84 -10.51 0.69
CA TYR A 215 9.27 -10.47 1.03
C TYR A 215 9.91 -9.10 0.77
N ARG A 216 9.58 -8.45 -0.33
CA ARG A 216 10.09 -7.10 -0.64
C ARG A 216 9.60 -6.04 0.35
N LEU A 217 8.33 -6.12 0.74
CA LEU A 217 7.74 -5.18 1.70
C LEU A 217 8.26 -5.41 3.13
N ALA A 218 8.50 -6.67 3.50
CA ALA A 218 9.03 -7.06 4.81
C ALA A 218 10.55 -7.38 4.75
N HIS A 219 11.29 -6.67 3.89
CA HIS A 219 12.72 -6.92 3.74
C HIS A 219 13.47 -6.62 5.05
N PRO A 220 14.44 -7.47 5.48
CA PRO A 220 15.19 -7.25 6.73
C PRO A 220 15.84 -5.86 6.85
N MET A 221 16.19 -5.22 5.73
CA MET A 221 16.73 -3.87 5.73
C MET A 221 15.73 -2.83 6.26
N GLU A 222 14.43 -3.04 6.09
CA GLU A 222 13.40 -2.13 6.63
C GLU A 222 13.43 -2.14 8.17
N PHE A 223 13.58 -3.31 8.78
CA PHE A 223 13.74 -3.43 10.23
C PHE A 223 15.00 -2.74 10.73
N ILE A 224 16.12 -2.86 10.00
CA ILE A 224 17.38 -2.19 10.31
C ILE A 224 17.21 -0.68 10.15
N HIS A 225 16.52 -0.23 9.10
CA HIS A 225 16.27 1.18 8.86
C HIS A 225 15.45 1.78 10.01
N VAL A 226 14.32 1.16 10.36
CA VAL A 226 13.48 1.60 11.48
C VAL A 226 14.24 1.56 12.82
N TYR A 227 15.08 0.53 13.05
CA TYR A 227 15.93 0.48 14.25
C TYR A 227 16.92 1.64 14.33
N ARG A 228 17.47 2.10 13.20
CA ARG A 228 18.39 3.26 13.16
C ARG A 228 17.69 4.57 13.49
N ILE A 229 16.40 4.70 13.17
CA ILE A 229 15.60 5.85 13.59
C ILE A 229 15.45 5.86 15.12
N GLY A 230 15.15 4.69 15.72
CA GLY A 230 15.03 4.54 17.16
C GLY A 230 14.46 3.20 17.59
N LYS A 231 14.90 2.74 18.77
CA LYS A 231 14.40 1.49 19.36
C LYS A 231 12.90 1.51 19.61
N GLU A 232 12.37 2.66 19.97
CA GLU A 232 10.93 2.89 20.19
C GLU A 232 10.14 2.74 18.88
N GLN A 233 10.66 3.29 17.78
CA GLN A 233 10.05 3.14 16.46
C GLN A 233 10.02 1.67 16.03
N LEU A 234 11.11 0.93 16.28
CA LEU A 234 11.13 -0.50 16.00
C LEU A 234 10.09 -1.26 16.85
N ALA A 235 9.95 -0.93 18.13
CA ALA A 235 8.96 -1.56 19.00
C ALA A 235 7.53 -1.31 18.49
N ILE A 236 7.21 -0.08 18.07
CA ILE A 236 5.91 0.27 17.47
C ILE A 236 5.71 -0.51 16.16
N PHE A 237 6.71 -0.51 15.27
CA PHE A 237 6.66 -1.20 13.98
C PHE A 237 6.41 -2.69 14.15
N VAL A 238 7.19 -3.38 14.98
CA VAL A 238 7.06 -4.81 15.23
C VAL A 238 5.72 -5.14 15.91
N THR A 239 5.30 -4.35 16.88
CA THR A 239 4.00 -4.56 17.55
C THR A 239 2.86 -4.42 16.56
N THR A 240 2.85 -3.36 15.75
CA THR A 240 1.84 -3.17 14.71
C THR A 240 1.80 -4.36 13.76
N LEU A 241 2.97 -4.79 13.24
CA LEU A 241 3.09 -5.92 12.32
C LEU A 241 2.54 -7.22 12.94
N VAL A 242 2.95 -7.55 14.16
CA VAL A 242 2.51 -8.78 14.84
C VAL A 242 0.99 -8.75 15.10
N VAL A 243 0.46 -7.63 15.59
CA VAL A 243 -0.97 -7.51 15.85
C VAL A 243 -1.79 -7.59 14.57
N VAL A 244 -1.34 -6.95 13.47
CA VAL A 244 -1.98 -7.09 12.14
C VAL A 244 -2.04 -8.55 11.70
N LEU A 245 -0.95 -9.30 11.87
CA LEU A 245 -0.89 -10.72 11.45
C LEU A 245 -1.78 -11.65 12.30
N VAL A 246 -1.97 -11.31 13.58
CA VAL A 246 -2.75 -12.15 14.51
C VAL A 246 -4.24 -11.80 14.52
N THR A 247 -4.58 -10.54 14.20
CA THR A 247 -5.95 -10.03 14.26
C THR A 247 -6.41 -9.50 12.90
N ASP A 248 -6.36 -8.19 12.72
CA ASP A 248 -6.64 -7.48 11.48
C ASP A 248 -5.87 -6.14 11.41
N LEU A 249 -5.88 -5.51 10.23
CA LEU A 249 -5.15 -4.28 9.99
C LEU A 249 -5.61 -3.12 10.87
N LEU A 250 -6.92 -3.01 11.15
CA LEU A 250 -7.46 -1.92 11.94
C LEU A 250 -7.02 -2.01 13.41
N VAL A 251 -7.09 -3.21 13.99
CA VAL A 251 -6.64 -3.48 15.36
C VAL A 251 -5.12 -3.28 15.46
N GLY A 252 -4.36 -3.73 14.45
CA GLY A 252 -2.92 -3.53 14.42
C GLY A 252 -2.49 -2.07 14.38
N VAL A 253 -3.12 -1.27 13.53
CA VAL A 253 -2.86 0.18 13.46
C VAL A 253 -3.24 0.86 14.78
N ALA A 254 -4.41 0.52 15.36
CA ALA A 254 -4.83 1.06 16.65
C ALA A 254 -3.84 0.71 17.77
N ALA A 255 -3.35 -0.55 17.80
CA ALA A 255 -2.35 -0.99 18.78
C ALA A 255 -1.03 -0.22 18.62
N GLY A 256 -0.58 -0.01 17.39
CA GLY A 256 0.62 0.80 17.11
C GLY A 256 0.49 2.25 17.57
N ILE A 257 -0.64 2.88 17.29
CA ILE A 257 -0.95 4.26 17.75
C ILE A 257 -0.98 4.32 19.28
N LEU A 258 -1.68 3.38 19.92
CA LEU A 258 -1.76 3.33 21.38
C LEU A 258 -0.38 3.13 22.02
N LEU A 259 0.42 2.21 21.50
CA LEU A 259 1.78 2.00 21.99
C LEU A 259 2.63 3.26 21.83
N LYS A 260 2.53 3.96 20.70
CA LYS A 260 3.24 5.22 20.47
C LYS A 260 2.82 6.28 21.49
N MET A 261 1.52 6.42 21.79
CA MET A 261 1.03 7.34 22.79
C MET A 261 1.54 6.97 24.19
N ILE A 262 1.55 5.68 24.55
CA ILE A 262 2.09 5.20 25.84
C ILE A 262 3.57 5.57 25.96
N ILE A 263 4.37 5.34 24.90
CA ILE A 263 5.79 5.68 24.88
C ILE A 263 5.98 7.20 25.07
N HIS A 264 5.18 8.04 24.41
CA HIS A 264 5.28 9.49 24.57
C HIS A 264 5.00 9.93 26.02
N VAL A 265 3.97 9.34 26.66
CA VAL A 265 3.66 9.62 28.06
C VAL A 265 4.80 9.15 28.97
N ALA A 266 5.37 7.96 28.72
CA ALA A 266 6.50 7.43 29.46
C ALA A 266 7.75 8.32 29.33
N ASN A 267 7.92 8.98 28.18
CA ASN A 267 8.99 9.94 27.93
C ASN A 267 8.68 11.35 28.46
N GLY A 268 7.64 11.49 29.31
CA GLY A 268 7.33 12.71 30.04
C GLY A 268 6.47 13.73 29.28
N VAL A 269 5.83 13.34 28.17
CA VAL A 269 4.87 14.20 27.45
C VAL A 269 3.58 14.29 28.26
N PRO A 270 3.13 15.50 28.63
CA PRO A 270 1.86 15.67 29.32
C PRO A 270 0.67 15.22 28.49
N LEU A 271 -0.30 14.53 29.08
CA LEU A 271 -1.48 14.02 28.37
C LEU A 271 -2.24 15.12 27.59
N LYS A 272 -2.30 16.34 28.13
CA LYS A 272 -2.92 17.48 27.45
C LYS A 272 -2.14 17.89 26.19
N SER A 273 -0.80 17.79 26.23
CA SER A 273 0.09 18.14 25.12
C SER A 273 0.06 17.13 23.97
N LEU A 274 -0.41 15.91 24.23
CA LEU A 274 -0.62 14.92 23.17
C LEU A 274 -1.59 15.38 22.08
N PHE A 275 -2.60 16.17 22.44
CA PHE A 275 -3.67 16.57 21.51
C PHE A 275 -3.67 18.07 21.20
N LYS A 276 -3.03 18.88 22.03
CA LYS A 276 -2.97 20.33 21.87
C LYS A 276 -1.53 20.81 21.98
N PRO A 277 -0.95 21.35 20.90
CA PRO A 277 0.38 21.93 20.97
C PRO A 277 0.31 23.23 21.80
N TYR A 278 1.35 23.49 22.57
CA TYR A 278 1.55 24.76 23.25
C TYR A 278 2.50 25.60 22.39
N LEU A 279 1.94 26.54 21.65
CA LEU A 279 2.66 27.37 20.69
C LEU A 279 2.57 28.83 21.13
N GLU A 280 3.69 29.50 21.11
CA GLU A 280 3.81 30.93 21.32
C GLU A 280 4.35 31.54 20.04
N VAL A 281 3.72 32.61 19.55
CA VAL A 281 4.13 33.30 18.34
C VAL A 281 4.73 34.63 18.72
N GLN A 282 5.95 34.87 18.26
CA GLN A 282 6.66 36.14 18.46
C GLN A 282 6.99 36.74 17.09
N GLU A 283 6.78 38.03 16.94
CA GLU A 283 7.23 38.77 15.77
C GLU A 283 8.70 39.13 15.93
N VAL A 284 9.54 38.69 15.02
CA VAL A 284 10.99 38.99 15.03
C VAL A 284 11.24 40.29 14.27
N ASP A 285 10.59 40.43 13.10
CA ASP A 285 10.60 41.60 12.25
C ASP A 285 9.31 41.65 11.40
N ASP A 286 9.20 42.69 10.51
CA ASP A 286 8.02 42.88 9.68
C ASP A 286 7.76 41.71 8.69
N ALA A 287 8.78 40.93 8.36
CA ALA A 287 8.73 39.83 7.39
C ALA A 287 8.87 38.46 8.03
N THR A 288 9.28 38.37 9.29
CA THR A 288 9.66 37.11 9.96
C THR A 288 8.93 36.96 11.28
N SER A 289 8.33 35.79 11.50
CA SER A 289 7.73 35.38 12.77
C SER A 289 8.43 34.15 13.32
N MET A 290 8.50 34.04 14.66
CA MET A 290 9.02 32.88 15.36
C MET A 290 7.87 32.13 16.03
N ILE A 291 7.78 30.82 15.81
CA ILE A 291 6.85 29.93 16.53
C ILE A 291 7.68 29.12 17.53
N ILE A 292 7.46 29.37 18.81
CA ILE A 292 8.10 28.63 19.88
C ILE A 292 7.17 27.51 20.31
N ALA A 293 7.60 26.27 20.12
CA ALA A 293 6.86 25.09 20.59
C ALA A 293 7.31 24.76 22.01
N ARG A 294 6.35 24.67 22.93
CA ARG A 294 6.58 24.27 24.31
C ARG A 294 6.00 22.88 24.59
N GLU A 295 6.51 22.21 25.60
CA GLU A 295 6.11 20.88 26.08
C GLU A 295 6.40 19.76 25.09
N SER A 296 5.68 19.65 23.97
CA SER A 296 5.92 18.58 22.99
C SER A 296 5.44 18.93 21.61
N ALA A 297 6.19 18.45 20.60
CA ALA A 297 5.81 18.44 19.21
C ALA A 297 5.74 16.98 18.74
N VAL A 298 4.53 16.39 18.75
CA VAL A 298 4.32 14.95 18.49
C VAL A 298 3.25 14.74 17.41
N PHE A 299 3.22 13.56 16.81
CA PHE A 299 2.33 13.27 15.69
C PHE A 299 0.85 13.56 16.00
N SER A 300 0.41 13.35 17.23
CA SER A 300 -0.99 13.51 17.65
C SER A 300 -1.42 14.97 17.80
N ASN A 301 -0.48 15.91 18.02
CA ASN A 301 -0.76 17.35 18.04
C ASN A 301 -0.28 18.08 16.79
N TRP A 302 0.18 17.33 15.76
CA TRP A 302 0.71 17.90 14.52
C TRP A 302 -0.29 18.73 13.74
N ILE A 303 -1.55 18.29 13.63
CA ILE A 303 -2.56 19.01 12.83
C ILE A 303 -2.77 20.46 13.27
N PRO A 304 -3.02 20.75 14.54
CA PRO A 304 -3.12 22.14 15.00
C PRO A 304 -1.77 22.89 14.90
N PHE A 305 -0.62 22.22 15.07
CA PHE A 305 0.69 22.82 14.87
C PHE A 305 0.88 23.26 13.42
N ARG A 306 0.67 22.35 12.48
CA ARG A 306 0.74 22.63 11.04
C ARG A 306 -0.15 23.78 10.60
N ARG A 307 -1.41 23.81 11.09
CA ARG A 307 -2.35 24.91 10.75
C ARG A 307 -1.80 26.27 11.15
N GLN A 308 -1.12 26.37 12.26
CA GLN A 308 -0.54 27.63 12.72
C GLN A 308 0.65 28.04 11.87
N ILE A 309 1.52 27.09 11.49
CA ILE A 309 2.63 27.30 10.55
C ILE A 309 2.10 27.79 9.21
N GLU A 310 1.11 27.09 8.61
CA GLU A 310 0.53 27.46 7.32
C GLU A 310 -0.15 28.84 7.37
N GLN A 311 -0.86 29.15 8.45
CA GLN A 311 -1.57 30.41 8.57
C GLN A 311 -0.62 31.61 8.67
N ILE A 312 0.45 31.50 9.42
CA ILE A 312 1.42 32.60 9.60
C ILE A 312 2.34 32.66 8.37
N GLY A 313 2.88 31.53 7.95
CA GLY A 313 3.84 31.47 6.85
C GLY A 313 3.20 31.67 5.49
N LEU A 314 2.36 30.73 5.07
CA LEU A 314 1.83 30.73 3.70
C LEU A 314 0.71 31.73 3.49
N VAL A 315 -0.22 31.89 4.44
CA VAL A 315 -1.36 32.81 4.29
C VAL A 315 -0.94 34.26 4.52
N GLN A 316 -0.17 34.55 5.56
CA GLN A 316 0.32 35.91 5.86
C GLN A 316 1.62 36.24 5.10
N ARG A 317 2.21 35.25 4.35
CA ARG A 317 3.44 35.38 3.58
C ARG A 317 4.64 35.84 4.40
N ARG A 318 4.84 35.27 5.58
CA ARG A 318 5.95 35.58 6.46
C ARG A 318 6.97 34.42 6.50
N ASN A 319 8.23 34.75 6.58
CA ASN A 319 9.27 33.78 6.91
C ASN A 319 9.05 33.25 8.33
N LEU A 320 9.37 31.98 8.56
CA LEU A 320 9.14 31.34 9.86
C LEU A 320 10.43 30.78 10.46
N ILE A 321 10.62 31.07 11.72
CA ILE A 321 11.59 30.38 12.58
C ILE A 321 10.79 29.48 13.52
N ILE A 322 11.06 28.18 13.49
CA ILE A 322 10.40 27.22 14.38
C ILE A 322 11.40 26.84 15.46
N ASP A 323 11.15 27.32 16.67
CA ASP A 323 11.96 27.02 17.84
C ASP A 323 11.35 25.88 18.64
N VAL A 324 12.04 24.77 18.73
CA VAL A 324 11.68 23.57 19.48
C VAL A 324 12.58 23.35 20.71
N SER A 325 13.39 24.33 21.08
CA SER A 325 14.36 24.21 22.17
C SER A 325 13.73 23.95 23.53
N ASP A 326 12.52 24.47 23.74
CA ASP A 326 11.76 24.32 25.00
C ASP A 326 10.82 23.08 24.99
N THR A 327 10.95 22.18 23.98
CA THR A 327 10.17 20.96 23.92
C THR A 327 10.83 19.81 24.66
N ARG A 328 10.07 19.04 25.45
CA ARG A 328 10.55 17.83 26.11
C ARG A 328 10.77 16.68 25.14
N LEU A 329 9.91 16.63 24.12
CA LEU A 329 9.96 15.61 23.07
C LEU A 329 9.55 16.21 21.73
N VAL A 330 10.40 16.02 20.73
CA VAL A 330 10.07 16.20 19.31
C VAL A 330 10.05 14.82 18.67
N ASP A 331 8.89 14.41 18.16
CA ASP A 331 8.73 13.11 17.50
C ASP A 331 9.37 13.14 16.09
N HIS A 332 10.01 12.07 15.72
CA HIS A 332 10.59 11.90 14.37
C HIS A 332 9.60 12.23 13.24
N SER A 333 8.33 11.80 13.39
CA SER A 333 7.29 12.10 12.41
C SER A 333 7.02 13.61 12.26
N VAL A 334 7.20 14.39 13.32
CA VAL A 334 7.08 15.86 13.25
C VAL A 334 8.28 16.48 12.55
N MET A 335 9.49 15.98 12.82
CA MET A 335 10.70 16.45 12.14
C MET A 335 10.61 16.24 10.62
N GLU A 336 10.23 15.05 10.17
CA GLU A 336 10.00 14.78 8.74
C GLU A 336 8.97 15.73 8.12
N LYS A 337 7.90 16.05 8.87
CA LYS A 337 6.86 16.96 8.40
C LYS A 337 7.34 18.41 8.32
N LEU A 338 8.19 18.83 9.23
CA LEU A 338 8.80 20.17 9.18
C LEU A 338 9.74 20.29 7.98
N GLU A 339 10.57 19.27 7.71
CA GLU A 339 11.41 19.21 6.50
C GLU A 339 10.58 19.25 5.19
N GLU A 340 9.45 18.51 5.15
CA GLU A 340 8.53 18.60 4.01
C GLU A 340 7.96 20.02 3.82
N MET A 341 7.62 20.69 4.92
CA MET A 341 7.07 22.05 4.87
C MET A 341 8.11 23.10 4.47
N GLU A 342 9.38 22.91 4.84
CA GLU A 342 10.47 23.78 4.39
C GLU A 342 10.51 23.85 2.85
N LEU A 343 10.40 22.69 2.18
CA LEU A 343 10.32 22.64 0.72
C LEU A 343 9.09 23.39 0.16
N ASP A 344 7.95 23.35 0.87
CA ASP A 344 6.75 24.07 0.47
C ASP A 344 6.94 25.58 0.56
N PHE A 345 7.63 26.04 1.61
CA PHE A 345 7.96 27.45 1.80
C PHE A 345 8.95 27.94 0.76
N GLU A 346 9.99 27.14 0.46
CA GLU A 346 10.96 27.49 -0.61
C GLU A 346 10.28 27.66 -1.98
N MET A 347 9.30 26.81 -2.32
CA MET A 347 8.54 26.93 -3.58
C MET A 347 7.71 28.22 -3.66
N GLU A 348 7.29 28.77 -2.52
CA GLU A 348 6.58 30.05 -2.41
C GLU A 348 7.53 31.24 -2.24
N GLY A 349 8.84 31.02 -2.25
CA GLY A 349 9.86 32.06 -2.06
C GLY A 349 9.98 32.56 -0.60
N LEU A 350 9.55 31.76 0.34
CA LEU A 350 9.63 31.99 1.79
C LEU A 350 10.71 31.09 2.42
N LYS A 351 11.09 31.39 3.66
CA LYS A 351 12.09 30.63 4.42
C LYS A 351 11.50 30.17 5.75
#